data_f82641eda74dc295fc968e54eda8e30e
#
_entry.id   f82641eda74dc295fc968e54eda8e30e
#
_cell.length_a   1.000
_cell.length_b   1.000
_cell.length_c   1.000
_cell.angle_alpha   90.00
_cell.angle_beta   90.00
_cell.angle_gamma   90.00
#
_symmetry.space_group_name_H-M   'P 1'
#
loop_
_entity.id
_entity.type
_entity.pdbx_description
1 polymer ?
#
loop_
_entity_poly.entity_id
_entity_poly.type
_entity_poly.pdbx_seq_one_letter_code
_entity_poly.pdbx_strand_id
1 'polypeptide(L)'
;MSNNVTEKKWWQSAVVYQIYPKSFQDSNGDGVGDLRGIMERLEYLGKLGIDAIWLSPVCKSPQADNGYDISDYQDIDPMFGSVEDMEALIKEAKKYNIRIIMDLVLNHTSNKHRWFEEAKKSKDNPYHDYYVWRDGEEGVEPNDMKAVFGGSAWEWVPEIKQYYFHQFLPEQPDLNWENPQVRKEIYDMILWWMEKGVGGFRLDVIDQIAKEPDKKITINGPRLHEYFREMSKETFQKGDLITVGEAWGADPERAKLYSNPDGSEFSMVFQFEHIGLDQQEGKDKWDLAPLPFLKLKQIMNRWQTELYNCGWNSLFWDNHDLPRIVSRWGNDKEYRIESAKMLAILLHGMQGTPYIFEGEELGMTNVRYNIEDYRDVEIQNVYKERIAAGYDKEDVMNSIYAKGRDNARTPMQWDDTENAGFTTGTPWIKVNDNYKTINAKSQVDDPDSIFNCYRKLVSFRKEYPVLVDGSFKLLLAEDENIFAYERKNADETLLVVCNFYGNTVKMPLTEETEDMGLLISNYKETEDSSVLRPYEARMYYKK
;
A
#
# COMPACT_ATOMS: atom_id res chain seq x y z
N MET A 1 -3.23 25.52 -31.10
CA MET A 1 -2.86 24.71 -29.91
C MET A 1 -3.18 23.28 -30.26
N SER A 2 -2.17 22.47 -30.56
CA SER A 2 -2.36 21.05 -30.90
C SER A 2 -2.80 20.33 -29.64
N ASN A 3 -4.01 19.79 -29.64
CA ASN A 3 -4.44 18.81 -28.66
C ASN A 3 -3.54 17.57 -28.81
N ASN A 4 -2.43 17.53 -28.11
CA ASN A 4 -1.75 16.29 -27.87
C ASN A 4 -2.66 15.49 -26.91
N VAL A 5 -3.54 14.68 -27.47
CA VAL A 5 -4.20 13.58 -26.74
C VAL A 5 -3.06 12.64 -26.38
N THR A 6 -2.54 12.75 -25.16
CA THR A 6 -1.60 11.76 -24.63
C THR A 6 -2.32 10.41 -24.65
N GLU A 7 -1.72 9.45 -25.34
CA GLU A 7 -2.26 8.09 -25.42
C GLU A 7 -2.46 7.54 -23.99
N LYS A 8 -3.69 7.07 -23.69
CA LYS A 8 -4.01 6.53 -22.35
C LYS A 8 -3.09 5.35 -22.05
N LYS A 9 -2.42 5.41 -20.92
CA LYS A 9 -1.59 4.31 -20.44
C LYS A 9 -2.46 3.20 -19.84
N TRP A 10 -2.07 1.93 -20.04
CA TRP A 10 -2.84 0.78 -19.56
C TRP A 10 -3.14 0.82 -18.05
N TRP A 11 -2.18 1.30 -17.26
CA TRP A 11 -2.31 1.37 -15.80
C TRP A 11 -3.34 2.40 -15.31
N GLN A 12 -3.78 3.35 -16.14
CA GLN A 12 -4.80 4.32 -15.77
C GLN A 12 -6.19 3.68 -15.57
N SER A 13 -6.50 2.63 -16.33
CA SER A 13 -7.74 1.85 -16.15
C SER A 13 -7.55 0.59 -15.31
N ALA A 14 -6.31 0.24 -14.98
CA ALA A 14 -5.98 -0.95 -14.22
C ALA A 14 -6.43 -0.87 -12.76
N VAL A 15 -6.58 -2.05 -12.17
CA VAL A 15 -6.70 -2.28 -10.72
C VAL A 15 -5.57 -3.19 -10.29
N VAL A 16 -4.85 -2.79 -9.25
CA VAL A 16 -3.74 -3.54 -8.67
C VAL A 16 -4.21 -4.27 -7.42
N TYR A 17 -3.79 -5.51 -7.25
CA TYR A 17 -4.02 -6.29 -6.04
C TYR A 17 -2.69 -6.48 -5.31
N GLN A 18 -2.59 -6.05 -4.06
CA GLN A 18 -1.40 -6.26 -3.25
C GLN A 18 -1.45 -7.61 -2.55
N ILE A 19 -0.39 -8.38 -2.71
CA ILE A 19 -0.15 -9.63 -1.99
C ILE A 19 0.99 -9.43 -0.98
N TYR A 20 0.73 -9.84 0.28
CA TYR A 20 1.75 -10.06 1.29
C TYR A 20 2.15 -11.54 1.26
N PRO A 21 3.26 -11.91 0.61
CA PRO A 21 3.54 -13.30 0.22
C PRO A 21 3.51 -14.30 1.36
N LYS A 22 4.03 -13.92 2.54
CA LYS A 22 4.02 -14.78 3.75
C LYS A 22 2.64 -15.27 4.15
N SER A 23 1.57 -14.53 3.80
CA SER A 23 0.22 -14.74 4.32
C SER A 23 -0.79 -15.08 3.24
N PHE A 24 -0.42 -15.15 1.97
CA PHE A 24 -1.38 -15.38 0.89
C PHE A 24 -1.75 -16.85 0.72
N GLN A 25 -0.80 -17.73 0.41
CA GLN A 25 -1.02 -19.17 0.27
C GLN A 25 0.30 -19.91 0.44
N ASP A 26 0.32 -20.90 1.30
CA ASP A 26 1.42 -21.84 1.49
C ASP A 26 1.20 -23.08 0.63
N SER A 27 2.14 -23.37 -0.29
CA SER A 27 2.06 -24.53 -1.19
C SER A 27 2.77 -25.77 -0.67
N ASN A 28 3.68 -25.62 0.29
CA ASN A 28 4.59 -26.68 0.74
C ASN A 28 4.30 -27.21 2.15
N GLY A 29 3.44 -26.52 2.92
CA GLY A 29 3.01 -26.91 4.27
C GLY A 29 3.99 -26.51 5.39
N ASP A 30 4.88 -25.54 5.14
CA ASP A 30 5.82 -25.06 6.16
C ASP A 30 5.24 -23.92 7.04
N GLY A 31 4.05 -23.44 6.72
CA GLY A 31 3.35 -22.39 7.44
C GLY A 31 3.59 -20.97 6.91
N VAL A 32 4.37 -20.82 5.85
CA VAL A 32 4.67 -19.54 5.20
C VAL A 32 4.17 -19.58 3.76
N GLY A 33 3.49 -18.52 3.33
CA GLY A 33 3.06 -18.40 1.93
C GLY A 33 4.25 -18.23 0.98
N ASP A 34 4.10 -18.66 -0.28
CA ASP A 34 5.16 -18.71 -1.25
C ASP A 34 4.69 -18.39 -2.68
N LEU A 35 5.64 -18.26 -3.64
CA LEU A 35 5.33 -17.92 -5.03
C LEU A 35 4.49 -18.98 -5.74
N ARG A 36 4.65 -20.25 -5.38
CA ARG A 36 3.85 -21.35 -5.95
C ARG A 36 2.42 -21.30 -5.43
N GLY A 37 2.25 -20.99 -4.15
CA GLY A 37 0.94 -20.76 -3.56
C GLY A 37 0.20 -19.59 -4.24
N ILE A 38 0.92 -18.51 -4.60
CA ILE A 38 0.33 -17.43 -5.39
C ILE A 38 -0.12 -17.95 -6.76
N MET A 39 0.68 -18.80 -7.43
CA MET A 39 0.30 -19.40 -8.70
C MET A 39 -1.00 -20.24 -8.60
N GLU A 40 -1.20 -20.97 -7.50
CA GLU A 40 -2.42 -21.76 -7.26
C GLU A 40 -3.69 -20.90 -7.15
N ARG A 41 -3.52 -19.62 -6.80
CA ARG A 41 -4.64 -18.68 -6.61
C ARG A 41 -4.85 -17.69 -7.77
N LEU A 42 -4.12 -17.82 -8.86
CA LEU A 42 -4.27 -16.95 -10.04
C LEU A 42 -5.66 -17.00 -10.67
N GLU A 43 -6.35 -18.15 -10.63
CA GLU A 43 -7.73 -18.25 -11.10
C GLU A 43 -8.68 -17.38 -10.28
N TYR A 44 -8.53 -17.34 -8.95
CA TYR A 44 -9.30 -16.47 -8.06
C TYR A 44 -9.08 -14.99 -8.40
N LEU A 45 -7.84 -14.59 -8.58
CA LEU A 45 -7.47 -13.22 -8.95
C LEU A 45 -7.97 -12.85 -10.36
N GLY A 46 -7.91 -13.80 -11.29
CA GLY A 46 -8.50 -13.65 -12.62
C GLY A 46 -10.04 -13.49 -12.58
N LYS A 47 -10.73 -14.20 -11.67
CA LYS A 47 -12.17 -14.01 -11.45
C LYS A 47 -12.51 -12.65 -10.85
N LEU A 48 -11.67 -12.13 -9.97
CA LEU A 48 -11.79 -10.76 -9.45
C LEU A 48 -11.62 -9.72 -10.55
N GLY A 49 -10.80 -10.02 -11.57
CA GLY A 49 -10.62 -9.22 -12.77
C GLY A 49 -9.52 -8.16 -12.69
N ILE A 50 -8.59 -8.28 -11.73
CA ILE A 50 -7.46 -7.38 -11.55
C ILE A 50 -6.49 -7.43 -12.73
N ASP A 51 -5.69 -6.37 -12.91
CA ASP A 51 -4.77 -6.22 -14.03
C ASP A 51 -3.30 -6.41 -13.62
N ALA A 52 -3.00 -6.24 -12.35
CA ALA A 52 -1.65 -6.44 -11.83
C ALA A 52 -1.67 -6.91 -10.36
N ILE A 53 -0.61 -7.64 -9.99
CA ILE A 53 -0.32 -8.04 -8.60
C ILE A 53 0.92 -7.29 -8.16
N TRP A 54 0.83 -6.53 -7.06
CA TRP A 54 1.99 -6.02 -6.36
C TRP A 54 2.38 -7.03 -5.26
N LEU A 55 3.59 -7.57 -5.35
CA LEU A 55 4.18 -8.43 -4.34
C LEU A 55 4.98 -7.57 -3.35
N SER A 56 4.64 -7.62 -2.06
CA SER A 56 5.57 -7.15 -1.02
C SER A 56 6.90 -7.92 -1.11
N PRO A 57 8.02 -7.44 -0.53
CA PRO A 57 9.36 -7.93 -0.85
C PRO A 57 9.52 -9.46 -0.78
N VAL A 58 10.05 -10.04 -1.85
CA VAL A 58 10.37 -11.48 -1.95
C VAL A 58 11.86 -11.73 -2.22
N CYS A 59 12.66 -10.66 -2.39
CA CYS A 59 14.10 -10.78 -2.54
C CYS A 59 14.74 -11.34 -1.27
N LYS A 60 15.92 -11.93 -1.41
CA LYS A 60 16.64 -12.54 -0.30
C LYS A 60 16.88 -11.57 0.85
N SER A 61 16.49 -11.98 2.05
CA SER A 61 16.48 -11.13 3.24
C SER A 61 16.68 -11.96 4.51
N PRO A 62 17.43 -11.45 5.52
CA PRO A 62 17.44 -12.02 6.86
C PRO A 62 16.11 -11.88 7.61
N GLN A 63 15.15 -11.14 7.07
CA GLN A 63 13.80 -10.96 7.61
C GLN A 63 13.75 -10.16 8.94
N ALA A 64 14.73 -9.29 9.19
CA ALA A 64 14.70 -8.39 10.36
C ALA A 64 13.50 -7.44 10.31
N ASP A 65 13.12 -7.00 9.10
CA ASP A 65 11.92 -6.19 8.84
C ASP A 65 11.04 -6.84 7.74
N ASN A 66 10.74 -8.13 7.91
CA ASN A 66 9.81 -8.88 7.06
C ASN A 66 10.06 -8.75 5.55
N GLY A 67 11.34 -8.73 5.14
CA GLY A 67 11.76 -8.66 3.74
C GLY A 67 12.24 -7.28 3.28
N TYR A 68 11.99 -6.21 4.05
CA TYR A 68 12.48 -4.86 3.74
C TYR A 68 13.96 -4.64 4.08
N ASP A 69 14.66 -5.64 4.60
CA ASP A 69 16.11 -5.70 4.79
C ASP A 69 16.73 -6.64 3.75
N ILE A 70 16.89 -6.16 2.50
CA ILE A 70 17.31 -6.97 1.37
C ILE A 70 18.82 -7.24 1.42
N SER A 71 19.21 -8.51 1.36
CA SER A 71 20.62 -8.96 1.31
C SER A 71 21.12 -9.32 -0.10
N ASP A 72 20.20 -9.58 -1.04
CA ASP A 72 20.50 -9.76 -2.46
C ASP A 72 19.26 -9.39 -3.29
N TYR A 73 19.41 -8.37 -4.15
CA TYR A 73 18.32 -7.85 -5.00
C TYR A 73 18.01 -8.75 -6.20
N GLN A 74 18.93 -9.62 -6.60
CA GLN A 74 18.81 -10.45 -7.79
C GLN A 74 18.61 -11.95 -7.46
N ASP A 75 18.24 -12.24 -6.21
CA ASP A 75 17.86 -13.56 -5.75
C ASP A 75 16.53 -13.49 -4.99
N ILE A 76 15.78 -14.59 -5.01
CA ILE A 76 14.55 -14.75 -4.24
C ILE A 76 14.88 -15.43 -2.90
N ASP A 77 14.23 -14.98 -1.83
CA ASP A 77 14.39 -15.64 -0.53
C ASP A 77 13.88 -17.09 -0.62
N PRO A 78 14.70 -18.08 -0.17
CA PRO A 78 14.32 -19.48 -0.24
C PRO A 78 12.97 -19.83 0.43
N MET A 79 12.51 -19.00 1.37
CA MET A 79 11.18 -19.20 1.98
C MET A 79 10.04 -18.97 0.98
N PHE A 80 10.26 -18.13 -0.05
CA PHE A 80 9.27 -17.83 -1.08
C PHE A 80 9.45 -18.64 -2.35
N GLY A 81 10.62 -19.25 -2.55
CA GLY A 81 10.95 -20.02 -3.75
C GLY A 81 12.28 -19.63 -4.37
N SER A 82 12.32 -19.54 -5.69
CA SER A 82 13.51 -19.21 -6.47
C SER A 82 13.22 -18.18 -7.55
N VAL A 83 14.27 -17.72 -8.23
CA VAL A 83 14.15 -16.85 -9.42
C VAL A 83 13.34 -17.54 -10.52
N GLU A 84 13.51 -18.84 -10.70
CA GLU A 84 12.74 -19.65 -11.66
C GLU A 84 11.25 -19.71 -11.28
N ASP A 85 10.91 -19.78 -9.98
CA ASP A 85 9.52 -19.71 -9.51
C ASP A 85 8.92 -18.32 -9.78
N MET A 86 9.68 -17.23 -9.65
CA MET A 86 9.24 -15.88 -10.03
C MET A 86 8.99 -15.80 -11.55
N GLU A 87 9.90 -16.30 -12.39
CA GLU A 87 9.71 -16.34 -13.84
C GLU A 87 8.48 -17.18 -14.22
N ALA A 88 8.24 -18.30 -13.51
CA ALA A 88 7.05 -19.11 -13.69
C ALA A 88 5.77 -18.34 -13.30
N LEU A 89 5.77 -17.64 -12.16
CA LEU A 89 4.65 -16.81 -11.74
C LEU A 89 4.33 -15.72 -12.77
N ILE A 90 5.35 -15.00 -13.27
CA ILE A 90 5.19 -13.98 -14.32
C ILE A 90 4.54 -14.58 -15.56
N LYS A 91 4.99 -15.77 -15.97
CA LYS A 91 4.46 -16.46 -17.15
C LYS A 91 3.02 -16.95 -16.94
N GLU A 92 2.71 -17.53 -15.78
CA GLU A 92 1.36 -18.02 -15.47
C GLU A 92 0.36 -16.86 -15.33
N ALA A 93 0.75 -15.76 -14.64
CA ALA A 93 -0.09 -14.58 -14.46
C ALA A 93 -0.51 -13.95 -15.80
N LYS A 94 0.37 -13.97 -16.81
CA LYS A 94 0.07 -13.51 -18.18
C LYS A 94 -1.11 -14.23 -18.83
N LYS A 95 -1.39 -15.48 -18.47
CA LYS A 95 -2.56 -16.23 -19.00
C LYS A 95 -3.88 -15.62 -18.54
N TYR A 96 -3.88 -14.90 -17.42
CA TYR A 96 -5.02 -14.18 -16.86
C TYR A 96 -4.98 -12.68 -17.19
N ASN A 97 -4.04 -12.23 -18.05
CA ASN A 97 -3.75 -10.82 -18.35
C ASN A 97 -3.30 -10.03 -17.11
N ILE A 98 -2.67 -10.68 -16.14
CA ILE A 98 -2.16 -10.08 -14.91
C ILE A 98 -0.66 -9.85 -15.06
N ARG A 99 -0.20 -8.63 -14.71
CA ARG A 99 1.22 -8.27 -14.64
C ARG A 99 1.72 -8.39 -13.19
N ILE A 100 2.99 -8.70 -13.01
CA ILE A 100 3.62 -8.75 -11.68
C ILE A 100 4.39 -7.45 -11.45
N ILE A 101 4.14 -6.80 -10.31
CA ILE A 101 4.82 -5.61 -9.82
C ILE A 101 5.67 -6.05 -8.63
N MET A 102 6.98 -5.77 -8.67
CA MET A 102 7.89 -6.05 -7.57
C MET A 102 8.06 -4.85 -6.65
N ASP A 103 8.23 -5.12 -5.37
CA ASP A 103 8.64 -4.12 -4.39
C ASP A 103 10.16 -3.94 -4.45
N LEU A 104 10.62 -2.70 -4.56
CA LEU A 104 12.02 -2.31 -4.58
C LEU A 104 12.35 -1.44 -3.38
N VAL A 105 13.22 -1.93 -2.51
CA VAL A 105 13.74 -1.21 -1.35
C VAL A 105 15.06 -0.54 -1.76
N LEU A 106 15.02 0.73 -2.11
CA LEU A 106 16.16 1.45 -2.69
C LEU A 106 16.80 2.46 -1.72
N ASN A 107 16.18 2.70 -0.57
CA ASN A 107 16.69 3.61 0.45
C ASN A 107 17.85 3.00 1.27
N HIS A 108 17.80 1.69 1.51
CA HIS A 108 18.71 0.95 2.38
C HIS A 108 18.87 -0.50 1.91
N THR A 109 19.83 -1.21 2.46
CA THR A 109 19.98 -2.67 2.30
C THR A 109 19.95 -3.33 3.67
N SER A 110 19.95 -4.67 3.70
CA SER A 110 20.34 -5.39 4.90
C SER A 110 21.81 -5.14 5.26
N ASN A 111 22.14 -5.16 6.56
CA ASN A 111 23.53 -5.20 7.01
C ASN A 111 24.25 -6.53 6.64
N LYS A 112 23.51 -7.49 6.07
CA LYS A 112 24.04 -8.75 5.47
C LYS A 112 24.18 -8.65 3.97
N HIS A 113 23.86 -7.54 3.36
CA HIS A 113 24.13 -7.30 1.94
C HIS A 113 25.65 -7.28 1.71
N ARG A 114 26.10 -7.90 0.62
CA ARG A 114 27.54 -7.96 0.28
C ARG A 114 28.21 -6.58 0.30
N TRP A 115 27.52 -5.57 -0.19
CA TRP A 115 28.05 -4.19 -0.21
C TRP A 115 28.36 -3.69 1.20
N PHE A 116 27.46 -3.90 2.18
CA PHE A 116 27.68 -3.45 3.54
C PHE A 116 28.74 -4.28 4.27
N GLU A 117 28.76 -5.60 4.06
CA GLU A 117 29.77 -6.46 4.64
C GLU A 117 31.19 -6.11 4.16
N GLU A 118 31.33 -5.65 2.92
CA GLU A 118 32.60 -5.10 2.41
C GLU A 118 32.84 -3.68 2.94
N ALA A 119 31.85 -2.80 2.91
CA ALA A 119 31.96 -1.39 3.32
C ALA A 119 32.52 -1.21 4.74
N LYS A 120 32.08 -2.06 5.69
CA LYS A 120 32.50 -1.98 7.11
C LYS A 120 33.92 -2.50 7.39
N LYS A 121 34.61 -3.10 6.40
CA LYS A 121 35.97 -3.67 6.62
C LYS A 121 37.06 -2.60 6.64
N SER A 122 36.93 -1.54 5.84
CA SER A 122 37.93 -0.48 5.72
C SER A 122 37.33 0.74 5.05
N LYS A 123 37.79 1.92 5.46
CA LYS A 123 37.48 3.20 4.80
C LYS A 123 37.96 3.27 3.34
N ASP A 124 38.95 2.49 2.98
CA ASP A 124 39.50 2.41 1.61
C ASP A 124 38.82 1.32 0.76
N ASN A 125 37.83 0.61 1.29
CA ASN A 125 37.10 -0.40 0.54
C ASN A 125 36.25 0.25 -0.57
N PRO A 126 36.24 -0.28 -1.80
CA PRO A 126 35.43 0.26 -2.91
C PRO A 126 33.93 0.41 -2.60
N TYR A 127 33.39 -0.39 -1.69
CA TYR A 127 32.00 -0.33 -1.27
C TYR A 127 31.75 0.62 -0.08
N HIS A 128 32.82 1.20 0.52
CA HIS A 128 32.64 2.01 1.71
C HIS A 128 31.69 3.17 1.47
N ASP A 129 31.89 3.94 0.41
CA ASP A 129 31.05 5.09 0.04
C ASP A 129 29.67 4.72 -0.55
N TYR A 130 29.30 3.44 -0.54
CA TYR A 130 27.93 3.01 -0.88
C TYR A 130 26.92 3.36 0.23
N TYR A 131 27.41 3.61 1.45
CA TYR A 131 26.60 3.91 2.61
C TYR A 131 26.97 5.26 3.22
N VAL A 132 26.13 5.76 4.10
CA VAL A 132 26.34 7.07 4.75
C VAL A 132 27.13 6.88 6.05
N TRP A 133 28.37 7.32 6.08
CA TRP A 133 29.29 7.20 7.22
C TRP A 133 29.66 8.55 7.81
N ARG A 134 29.98 8.58 9.12
CA ARG A 134 30.60 9.73 9.80
C ARG A 134 31.69 9.27 10.76
N ASP A 135 32.83 9.93 10.72
CA ASP A 135 33.87 9.74 11.73
C ASP A 135 33.37 10.14 13.11
N GLY A 136 33.80 9.43 14.16
CA GLY A 136 33.37 9.72 15.51
C GLY A 136 34.19 8.99 16.57
N GLU A 137 33.70 9.06 17.79
CA GLU A 137 34.19 8.33 18.95
C GLU A 137 33.02 7.50 19.50
N GLU A 138 33.30 6.32 20.03
CA GLU A 138 32.28 5.45 20.62
C GLU A 138 31.47 6.18 21.69
N GLY A 139 30.13 6.11 21.57
CA GLY A 139 29.21 6.79 22.49
C GLY A 139 28.99 8.28 22.18
N VAL A 140 29.60 8.83 21.12
CA VAL A 140 29.39 10.20 20.67
C VAL A 140 28.81 10.19 19.26
N GLU A 141 27.49 10.18 19.17
CA GLU A 141 26.76 10.14 17.90
C GLU A 141 26.94 11.44 17.10
N PRO A 142 26.95 11.38 15.75
CA PRO A 142 27.09 12.57 14.90
C PRO A 142 26.03 13.66 15.14
N ASN A 143 24.82 13.26 15.49
CA ASN A 143 23.72 14.14 15.90
C ASN A 143 22.64 13.34 16.66
N ASP A 144 21.57 14.02 17.10
CA ASP A 144 20.48 13.48 17.91
C ASP A 144 19.31 12.87 17.11
N MET A 145 19.53 12.53 15.84
CA MET A 145 18.49 11.94 15.00
C MET A 145 18.05 10.57 15.55
N LYS A 146 16.73 10.33 15.43
CA LYS A 146 16.11 9.07 15.86
C LYS A 146 15.68 8.25 14.66
N ALA A 147 15.81 6.93 14.79
CA ALA A 147 15.30 5.99 13.81
C ALA A 147 13.76 5.88 13.91
N VAL A 148 13.12 5.49 12.82
CA VAL A 148 11.65 5.36 12.73
C VAL A 148 11.11 4.33 13.74
N PHE A 149 11.82 3.23 13.95
CA PHE A 149 11.42 2.18 14.90
C PHE A 149 12.01 2.39 16.31
N GLY A 150 12.48 3.60 16.62
CA GLY A 150 13.04 3.97 17.93
C GLY A 150 14.56 3.87 17.98
N GLY A 151 15.14 4.44 19.03
CA GLY A 151 16.60 4.49 19.21
C GLY A 151 17.30 5.58 18.40
N SER A 152 18.65 5.51 18.34
CA SER A 152 19.47 6.38 17.51
C SER A 152 19.34 6.01 16.02
N ALA A 153 19.52 6.99 15.14
CA ALA A 153 19.68 6.75 13.70
C ALA A 153 21.16 6.48 13.30
N TRP A 154 22.04 6.36 14.27
CA TRP A 154 23.47 6.14 14.07
C TRP A 154 23.96 4.92 14.84
N GLU A 155 24.70 4.03 14.17
CA GLU A 155 25.28 2.83 14.77
C GLU A 155 26.80 2.81 14.64
N TRP A 156 27.51 2.50 15.75
CA TRP A 156 28.97 2.55 15.82
C TRP A 156 29.60 1.27 15.27
N VAL A 157 30.66 1.44 14.44
CA VAL A 157 31.51 0.35 13.92
C VAL A 157 32.94 0.55 14.42
N PRO A 158 33.34 -0.19 15.48
CA PRO A 158 34.63 0.03 16.16
C PRO A 158 35.85 -0.25 15.27
N GLU A 159 35.76 -1.16 14.32
CA GLU A 159 36.85 -1.57 13.43
C GLU A 159 37.35 -0.41 12.56
N ILE A 160 36.44 0.46 12.12
CA ILE A 160 36.76 1.60 11.24
C ILE A 160 36.59 2.94 11.94
N LYS A 161 36.14 2.95 13.21
CA LYS A 161 35.89 4.14 14.03
C LYS A 161 34.97 5.14 13.34
N GLN A 162 33.81 4.66 12.88
CA GLN A 162 32.76 5.45 12.25
C GLN A 162 31.39 4.99 12.69
N TYR A 163 30.44 5.90 12.55
CA TYR A 163 29.01 5.62 12.59
C TYR A 163 28.47 5.47 11.18
N TYR A 164 27.59 4.47 10.95
CA TYR A 164 26.74 4.48 9.76
C TYR A 164 25.34 4.99 10.11
N PHE A 165 24.70 5.59 9.11
CA PHE A 165 23.34 6.09 9.21
C PHE A 165 22.32 5.00 8.85
N HIS A 166 21.22 4.92 9.62
CA HIS A 166 20.06 4.10 9.33
C HIS A 166 18.78 4.81 9.77
N GLN A 167 17.80 4.90 8.88
CA GLN A 167 16.51 5.53 9.24
C GLN A 167 15.56 4.55 9.92
N PHE A 168 15.72 3.25 9.70
CA PHE A 168 14.90 2.18 10.24
C PHE A 168 15.67 1.39 11.30
N LEU A 169 15.82 0.08 11.13
CA LEU A 169 16.59 -0.75 12.07
C LEU A 169 18.12 -0.57 11.87
N PRO A 170 18.94 -0.85 12.90
CA PRO A 170 20.38 -0.97 12.71
C PRO A 170 20.78 -2.01 11.64
N GLU A 171 19.92 -3.00 11.41
CA GLU A 171 20.06 -3.98 10.35
C GLU A 171 19.81 -3.43 8.94
N GLN A 172 19.37 -2.16 8.80
CA GLN A 172 18.98 -1.52 7.54
C GLN A 172 19.84 -0.27 7.24
N PRO A 173 21.16 -0.41 6.99
CA PRO A 173 22.04 0.73 6.67
C PRO A 173 21.60 1.45 5.40
N ASP A 174 21.53 2.77 5.47
CA ASP A 174 21.06 3.65 4.40
C ASP A 174 22.09 3.81 3.28
N LEU A 175 21.65 3.65 2.04
CA LEU A 175 22.46 3.84 0.84
C LEU A 175 22.79 5.30 0.58
N ASN A 176 24.00 5.56 0.09
CA ASN A 176 24.48 6.86 -0.34
C ASN A 176 24.15 7.12 -1.82
N TRP A 177 23.00 7.72 -2.10
CA TRP A 177 22.57 8.05 -3.46
C TRP A 177 23.40 9.17 -4.13
N GLU A 178 24.23 9.89 -3.39
CA GLU A 178 25.21 10.81 -3.97
C GLU A 178 26.25 10.04 -4.82
N ASN A 179 26.53 8.79 -4.45
CA ASN A 179 27.48 7.96 -5.16
C ASN A 179 26.90 7.44 -6.50
N PRO A 180 27.46 7.83 -7.66
CA PRO A 180 26.96 7.41 -8.96
C PRO A 180 27.10 5.89 -9.20
N GLN A 181 28.03 5.22 -8.51
CA GLN A 181 28.19 3.78 -8.64
C GLN A 181 27.02 3.04 -7.97
N VAL A 182 26.54 3.51 -6.82
CA VAL A 182 25.31 2.99 -6.19
C VAL A 182 24.13 3.11 -7.13
N ARG A 183 23.93 4.27 -7.75
CA ARG A 183 22.85 4.47 -8.71
C ARG A 183 22.95 3.52 -9.90
N LYS A 184 24.16 3.33 -10.44
CA LYS A 184 24.38 2.41 -11.55
C LYS A 184 24.04 0.95 -11.19
N GLU A 185 24.49 0.46 -10.03
CA GLU A 185 24.17 -0.90 -9.56
C GLU A 185 22.65 -1.10 -9.41
N ILE A 186 21.95 -0.08 -8.88
CA ILE A 186 20.49 -0.10 -8.76
C ILE A 186 19.83 -0.13 -10.15
N TYR A 187 20.28 0.67 -11.12
CA TYR A 187 19.70 0.69 -12.47
C TYR A 187 19.96 -0.63 -13.21
N ASP A 188 21.14 -1.22 -13.08
CA ASP A 188 21.46 -2.52 -13.66
C ASP A 188 20.55 -3.62 -13.06
N MET A 189 20.29 -3.59 -11.76
CA MET A 189 19.35 -4.51 -11.10
C MET A 189 17.90 -4.32 -11.59
N ILE A 190 17.41 -3.10 -11.71
CA ILE A 190 16.06 -2.83 -12.24
C ILE A 190 15.93 -3.37 -13.66
N LEU A 191 16.91 -3.11 -14.53
CA LEU A 191 16.93 -3.61 -15.91
C LEU A 191 16.92 -5.14 -15.95
N TRP A 192 17.64 -5.80 -15.06
CA TRP A 192 17.68 -7.26 -14.96
C TRP A 192 16.29 -7.85 -14.63
N TRP A 193 15.53 -7.24 -13.71
CA TRP A 193 14.14 -7.65 -13.44
C TRP A 193 13.19 -7.35 -14.60
N MET A 194 13.40 -6.22 -15.30
CA MET A 194 12.63 -5.91 -16.51
C MET A 194 12.84 -6.95 -17.60
N GLU A 195 14.08 -7.43 -17.81
CA GLU A 195 14.39 -8.51 -18.76
C GLU A 195 13.68 -9.83 -18.42
N LYS A 196 13.45 -10.11 -17.13
CA LYS A 196 12.66 -11.27 -16.67
C LYS A 196 11.15 -11.09 -16.89
N GLY A 197 10.71 -9.92 -17.28
CA GLY A 197 9.32 -9.65 -17.66
C GLY A 197 8.43 -9.13 -16.54
N VAL A 198 9.01 -8.55 -15.49
CA VAL A 198 8.27 -7.80 -14.46
C VAL A 198 7.51 -6.64 -15.12
N GLY A 199 6.24 -6.46 -14.75
CA GLY A 199 5.33 -5.48 -15.33
C GLY A 199 5.36 -4.11 -14.66
N GLY A 200 6.14 -3.97 -13.59
CA GLY A 200 6.26 -2.71 -12.86
C GLY A 200 6.96 -2.83 -11.53
N PHE A 201 7.06 -1.69 -10.83
CA PHE A 201 7.74 -1.60 -9.55
C PHE A 201 6.99 -0.68 -8.58
N ARG A 202 6.92 -1.11 -7.31
CA ARG A 202 6.61 -0.23 -6.18
C ARG A 202 7.93 0.11 -5.50
N LEU A 203 8.18 1.38 -5.24
CA LEU A 203 9.43 1.86 -4.69
C LEU A 203 9.21 2.27 -3.23
N ASP A 204 9.82 1.51 -2.34
CA ASP A 204 9.72 1.65 -0.89
C ASP A 204 10.36 2.97 -0.43
N VAL A 205 9.66 3.72 0.43
CA VAL A 205 10.08 4.99 1.04
C VAL A 205 10.94 5.86 0.13
N ILE A 206 10.53 5.98 -1.11
CA ILE A 206 11.37 6.53 -2.19
C ILE A 206 11.68 8.03 -2.00
N ASP A 207 10.88 8.75 -1.23
CA ASP A 207 11.11 10.16 -0.89
C ASP A 207 12.30 10.37 0.08
N GLN A 208 12.90 9.28 0.56
CA GLN A 208 14.01 9.28 1.52
C GLN A 208 15.39 9.08 0.88
N ILE A 209 15.49 8.75 -0.41
CA ILE A 209 16.78 8.42 -1.04
C ILE A 209 17.75 9.61 -1.13
N ALA A 210 17.25 10.84 -1.21
CA ALA A 210 18.07 12.05 -1.30
C ALA A 210 18.30 12.73 0.07
N LYS A 211 18.46 11.93 1.12
CA LYS A 211 18.69 12.39 2.49
C LYS A 211 19.96 13.22 2.65
N GLU A 212 19.94 14.18 3.57
CA GLU A 212 21.11 14.93 4.05
C GLU A 212 21.16 14.87 5.59
N PRO A 213 21.69 13.79 6.20
CA PRO A 213 21.64 13.58 7.65
C PRO A 213 22.30 14.68 8.47
N ASP A 214 23.36 15.33 7.96
CA ASP A 214 24.02 16.45 8.65
C ASP A 214 23.12 17.68 8.80
N LYS A 215 22.14 17.82 7.89
CA LYS A 215 21.11 18.86 7.94
C LYS A 215 19.79 18.38 8.56
N LYS A 216 19.75 17.12 9.02
CA LYS A 216 18.56 16.44 9.52
C LYS A 216 17.41 16.39 8.51
N ILE A 217 17.74 16.30 7.22
CA ILE A 217 16.79 16.10 6.12
C ILE A 217 16.74 14.62 5.82
N THR A 218 15.59 14.01 6.08
CA THR A 218 15.35 12.58 5.83
C THR A 218 14.44 12.32 4.66
N ILE A 219 13.53 13.23 4.35
CA ILE A 219 12.56 13.14 3.25
C ILE A 219 12.63 14.38 2.37
N ASN A 220 12.26 14.24 1.11
CA ASN A 220 12.19 15.34 0.14
C ASN A 220 13.50 16.13 0.04
N GLY A 221 14.65 15.45 0.08
CA GLY A 221 15.94 16.10 -0.07
C GLY A 221 16.09 16.82 -1.42
N PRO A 222 17.01 17.81 -1.53
CA PRO A 222 17.04 18.77 -2.65
C PRO A 222 17.33 18.13 -4.02
N ARG A 223 17.98 16.95 -4.06
CA ARG A 223 18.31 16.24 -5.30
C ARG A 223 17.32 15.12 -5.65
N LEU A 224 16.22 14.96 -4.91
CA LEU A 224 15.30 13.82 -5.02
C LEU A 224 14.78 13.65 -6.46
N HIS A 225 14.20 14.69 -7.03
CA HIS A 225 13.63 14.66 -8.38
C HIS A 225 14.70 14.59 -9.50
N GLU A 226 15.95 14.95 -9.20
CA GLU A 226 17.09 14.70 -10.11
C GLU A 226 17.35 13.20 -10.23
N TYR A 227 17.40 12.49 -9.09
CA TYR A 227 17.60 11.04 -9.05
C TYR A 227 16.44 10.28 -9.69
N PHE A 228 15.20 10.73 -9.48
CA PHE A 228 14.04 10.10 -10.10
C PHE A 228 14.08 10.20 -11.63
N ARG A 229 14.38 11.37 -12.17
CA ARG A 229 14.50 11.54 -13.61
C ARG A 229 15.65 10.76 -14.22
N GLU A 230 16.79 10.70 -13.52
CA GLU A 230 17.92 9.85 -13.93
C GLU A 230 17.50 8.37 -13.95
N MET A 231 16.93 7.87 -12.86
CA MET A 231 16.47 6.50 -12.74
C MET A 231 15.41 6.15 -13.81
N SER A 232 14.40 6.98 -13.98
CA SER A 232 13.34 6.75 -14.95
C SER A 232 13.90 6.68 -16.38
N LYS A 233 14.78 7.60 -16.75
CA LYS A 233 15.45 7.63 -18.05
C LYS A 233 16.30 6.40 -18.29
N GLU A 234 17.07 5.99 -17.29
CA GLU A 234 17.99 4.84 -17.42
C GLU A 234 17.28 3.49 -17.34
N THR A 235 16.04 3.45 -16.81
CA THR A 235 15.31 2.19 -16.58
C THR A 235 13.87 2.22 -17.11
N PHE A 236 12.94 2.83 -16.40
CA PHE A 236 11.48 2.67 -16.58
C PHE A 236 10.99 3.12 -17.95
N GLN A 237 11.57 4.17 -18.54
CA GLN A 237 11.22 4.64 -19.88
C GLN A 237 11.58 3.66 -21.00
N LYS A 238 12.35 2.60 -20.69
CA LYS A 238 12.71 1.54 -21.64
C LYS A 238 11.64 0.45 -21.75
N GLY A 239 10.56 0.52 -20.94
CA GLY A 239 9.49 -0.49 -20.90
C GLY A 239 8.09 0.10 -20.75
N ASP A 240 7.06 -0.73 -20.98
CA ASP A 240 5.66 -0.42 -20.71
C ASP A 240 5.29 -0.86 -19.29
N LEU A 241 5.72 -0.09 -18.31
CA LEU A 241 5.65 -0.43 -16.89
C LEU A 241 4.67 0.46 -16.14
N ILE A 242 4.16 -0.05 -15.01
CA ILE A 242 3.60 0.76 -13.95
C ILE A 242 4.67 0.98 -12.87
N THR A 243 4.80 2.20 -12.38
CA THR A 243 5.69 2.53 -11.28
C THR A 243 4.95 3.35 -10.25
N VAL A 244 5.07 2.98 -8.97
CA VAL A 244 4.44 3.70 -7.88
C VAL A 244 5.45 3.92 -6.76
N GLY A 245 5.64 5.18 -6.37
CA GLY A 245 6.50 5.54 -5.24
C GLY A 245 5.73 5.59 -3.93
N GLU A 246 6.28 5.05 -2.87
CA GLU A 246 5.81 5.32 -1.52
C GLU A 246 6.45 6.62 -1.02
N ALA A 247 5.62 7.64 -0.76
CA ALA A 247 6.12 8.96 -0.35
C ALA A 247 5.30 9.54 0.80
N TRP A 248 5.81 9.42 2.01
CA TRP A 248 5.18 9.96 3.21
C TRP A 248 5.16 11.48 3.25
N GLY A 249 6.14 12.12 2.61
CA GLY A 249 6.23 13.56 2.48
C GLY A 249 5.57 14.15 1.23
N ALA A 250 4.77 13.37 0.49
CA ALA A 250 4.08 13.87 -0.68
C ALA A 250 2.89 14.77 -0.31
N ASP A 251 2.80 15.87 -1.03
CA ASP A 251 1.63 16.72 -1.15
C ASP A 251 1.23 16.82 -2.65
N PRO A 252 0.08 17.38 -3.01
CA PRO A 252 -0.32 17.46 -4.41
C PRO A 252 0.68 18.20 -5.32
N GLU A 253 1.37 19.21 -4.82
CA GLU A 253 2.37 19.95 -5.63
C GLU A 253 3.58 19.06 -5.97
N ARG A 254 4.08 18.29 -4.99
CA ARG A 254 5.15 17.32 -5.22
C ARG A 254 4.66 16.14 -6.07
N ALA A 255 3.45 15.67 -5.82
CA ALA A 255 2.86 14.55 -6.56
C ALA A 255 2.73 14.83 -8.05
N LYS A 256 2.54 16.08 -8.48
CA LYS A 256 2.59 16.50 -9.89
C LYS A 256 3.97 16.26 -10.53
N LEU A 257 5.05 16.33 -9.75
CA LEU A 257 6.39 16.00 -10.24
C LEU A 257 6.58 14.49 -10.35
N TYR A 258 6.21 13.74 -9.29
CA TYR A 258 6.30 12.27 -9.28
C TYR A 258 5.52 11.62 -10.42
N SER A 259 4.30 12.09 -10.68
CA SER A 259 3.37 11.51 -11.64
C SER A 259 3.11 12.40 -12.86
N ASN A 260 4.11 13.16 -13.29
CA ASN A 260 4.01 14.04 -14.44
C ASN A 260 3.56 13.25 -15.68
N PRO A 261 2.54 13.71 -16.40
CA PRO A 261 2.07 13.06 -17.64
C PRO A 261 3.13 12.88 -18.73
N ASP A 262 4.26 13.59 -18.66
CA ASP A 262 5.40 13.39 -19.57
C ASP A 262 6.17 12.07 -19.32
N GLY A 263 5.89 11.38 -18.19
CA GLY A 263 6.54 10.13 -17.81
C GLY A 263 7.99 10.28 -17.37
N SER A 264 8.38 11.48 -16.95
CA SER A 264 9.77 11.78 -16.58
C SER A 264 10.20 11.15 -15.27
N GLU A 265 9.27 10.79 -14.38
CA GLU A 265 9.56 10.14 -13.10
C GLU A 265 8.77 8.82 -12.97
N PHE A 266 7.65 8.80 -12.25
CA PHE A 266 6.84 7.59 -12.01
C PHE A 266 5.45 7.69 -12.65
N SER A 267 4.69 6.58 -12.60
CA SER A 267 3.29 6.59 -13.04
C SER A 267 2.40 7.28 -12.00
N MET A 268 2.67 7.07 -10.72
CA MET A 268 1.90 7.61 -9.60
C MET A 268 2.69 7.53 -8.29
N VAL A 269 2.10 8.07 -7.22
CA VAL A 269 2.68 8.04 -5.88
C VAL A 269 1.61 7.68 -4.85
N PHE A 270 1.94 6.84 -3.87
CA PHE A 270 1.16 6.68 -2.66
C PHE A 270 1.36 7.90 -1.75
N GLN A 271 0.28 8.53 -1.36
CA GLN A 271 0.23 9.60 -0.38
C GLN A 271 -0.44 9.11 0.91
N PHE A 272 -0.05 9.65 2.04
CA PHE A 272 -0.50 9.18 3.36
C PHE A 272 -1.21 10.25 4.19
N GLU A 273 -1.57 11.37 3.60
CA GLU A 273 -2.19 12.48 4.33
C GLU A 273 -3.51 12.08 5.02
N HIS A 274 -4.31 11.23 4.37
CA HIS A 274 -5.55 10.72 4.96
C HIS A 274 -5.30 9.67 6.04
N ILE A 275 -4.15 8.98 6.02
CA ILE A 275 -3.85 7.87 6.93
C ILE A 275 -3.66 8.33 8.38
N GLY A 276 -3.07 9.50 8.61
CA GLY A 276 -2.84 10.04 9.95
C GLY A 276 -4.04 10.70 10.62
N LEU A 277 -5.24 10.66 10.02
CA LEU A 277 -6.39 11.44 10.49
C LEU A 277 -6.98 10.99 11.82
N ASP A 278 -6.92 9.70 12.13
CA ASP A 278 -7.50 9.09 13.33
C ASP A 278 -6.47 8.88 14.44
N GLN A 279 -5.55 9.84 14.55
CA GLN A 279 -4.59 9.98 15.65
C GLN A 279 -4.65 11.38 16.26
N GLN A 280 -4.26 11.52 17.52
CA GLN A 280 -4.24 12.81 18.20
C GLN A 280 -3.20 13.73 17.55
N GLU A 281 -3.54 15.01 17.41
CA GLU A 281 -2.67 16.00 16.78
C GLU A 281 -1.32 16.12 17.52
N GLY A 282 -0.22 16.04 16.78
CA GLY A 282 1.14 16.11 17.32
C GLY A 282 1.59 14.87 18.10
N LYS A 283 0.83 13.79 18.04
CA LYS A 283 1.15 12.49 18.64
C LYS A 283 1.44 11.44 17.57
N ASP A 284 1.86 10.26 18.00
CA ASP A 284 2.07 9.12 17.12
C ASP A 284 0.76 8.35 16.81
N LYS A 285 0.84 7.36 15.91
CA LYS A 285 -0.32 6.57 15.48
C LYS A 285 -1.02 5.78 16.59
N TRP A 286 -0.33 5.56 17.72
CA TRP A 286 -0.83 4.80 18.86
C TRP A 286 -1.70 5.62 19.81
N ASP A 287 -1.72 6.94 19.63
CA ASP A 287 -2.59 7.87 20.36
C ASP A 287 -3.87 8.12 19.55
N LEU A 288 -4.86 7.24 19.76
CA LEU A 288 -6.07 7.17 18.95
C LEU A 288 -6.94 8.44 19.07
N ALA A 289 -7.57 8.82 17.96
CA ALA A 289 -8.60 9.84 17.90
C ALA A 289 -9.75 9.42 16.96
N PRO A 290 -10.96 9.96 17.10
CA PRO A 290 -12.02 9.75 16.13
C PRO A 290 -11.63 10.30 14.76
N LEU A 291 -12.10 9.66 13.67
CA LEU A 291 -11.91 10.16 12.31
C LEU A 291 -12.55 11.53 12.12
N PRO A 292 -11.79 12.59 11.78
CA PRO A 292 -12.36 13.89 11.43
C PRO A 292 -12.90 13.85 9.99
N PHE A 293 -14.12 13.36 9.83
CA PHE A 293 -14.72 13.02 8.55
C PHE A 293 -14.72 14.15 7.52
N LEU A 294 -15.03 15.38 7.92
CA LEU A 294 -14.99 16.53 7.02
C LEU A 294 -13.56 16.78 6.50
N LYS A 295 -12.54 16.55 7.34
CA LYS A 295 -11.14 16.67 6.92
C LYS A 295 -10.75 15.57 5.93
N LEU A 296 -11.24 14.34 6.11
CA LEU A 296 -11.10 13.27 5.12
C LEU A 296 -11.66 13.71 3.76
N LYS A 297 -12.88 14.23 3.72
CA LYS A 297 -13.51 14.75 2.49
C LYS A 297 -12.69 15.85 1.84
N GLN A 298 -12.16 16.79 2.62
CA GLN A 298 -11.32 17.89 2.13
C GLN A 298 -10.00 17.37 1.51
N ILE A 299 -9.31 16.42 2.18
CA ILE A 299 -8.08 15.82 1.67
C ILE A 299 -8.35 15.10 0.35
N MET A 300 -9.35 14.22 0.32
CA MET A 300 -9.68 13.47 -0.89
C MET A 300 -10.06 14.43 -2.04
N ASN A 301 -10.87 15.45 -1.77
CA ASN A 301 -11.21 16.47 -2.76
C ASN A 301 -9.96 17.18 -3.30
N ARG A 302 -9.04 17.59 -2.42
CA ARG A 302 -7.82 18.29 -2.82
C ARG A 302 -6.96 17.43 -3.74
N TRP A 303 -6.71 16.18 -3.38
CA TRP A 303 -5.92 15.25 -4.20
C TRP A 303 -6.58 14.95 -5.54
N GLN A 304 -7.91 14.79 -5.57
CA GLN A 304 -8.66 14.55 -6.80
C GLN A 304 -8.66 15.76 -7.74
N THR A 305 -8.78 16.97 -7.21
CA THR A 305 -8.87 18.17 -8.02
C THR A 305 -7.52 18.71 -8.47
N GLU A 306 -6.51 18.67 -7.59
CA GLU A 306 -5.20 19.25 -7.90
C GLU A 306 -4.34 18.37 -8.80
N LEU A 307 -4.56 17.03 -8.82
CA LEU A 307 -3.86 16.16 -9.77
C LEU A 307 -4.60 15.97 -11.09
N TYR A 308 -5.82 16.47 -11.23
CA TYR A 308 -6.59 16.31 -12.45
C TYR A 308 -5.86 16.91 -13.66
N ASN A 309 -5.60 16.10 -14.70
CA ASN A 309 -4.84 16.42 -15.92
C ASN A 309 -3.36 16.83 -15.75
N CYS A 310 -2.79 16.76 -14.55
CA CYS A 310 -1.40 17.12 -14.30
C CYS A 310 -0.62 16.14 -13.42
N GLY A 311 -1.27 15.06 -12.99
CA GLY A 311 -0.70 13.97 -12.25
C GLY A 311 -1.66 12.79 -12.23
N TRP A 312 -1.35 11.76 -11.40
CA TRP A 312 -2.19 10.58 -11.27
C TRP A 312 -2.24 10.08 -9.83
N ASN A 313 -3.44 9.80 -9.30
CA ASN A 313 -3.64 9.26 -7.97
C ASN A 313 -3.43 7.74 -7.94
N SER A 314 -2.81 7.22 -6.87
CA SER A 314 -3.02 5.86 -6.39
C SER A 314 -4.11 5.88 -5.32
N LEU A 315 -5.05 4.95 -5.40
CA LEU A 315 -6.20 4.91 -4.52
C LEU A 315 -6.11 3.67 -3.63
N PHE A 316 -6.08 3.83 -2.31
CA PHE A 316 -6.04 2.73 -1.35
C PHE A 316 -6.65 3.14 -0.02
N TRP A 317 -7.18 2.18 0.72
CA TRP A 317 -7.62 2.35 2.09
C TRP A 317 -6.67 1.72 3.10
N ASP A 318 -6.15 0.54 2.79
CA ASP A 318 -5.19 -0.17 3.62
C ASP A 318 -4.08 -0.83 2.77
N ASN A 319 -3.09 -1.38 3.45
CA ASN A 319 -1.98 -2.14 2.91
C ASN A 319 -1.38 -3.01 4.02
N HIS A 320 -0.23 -3.64 3.78
CA HIS A 320 0.48 -4.50 4.75
C HIS A 320 1.02 -3.78 6.00
N ASP A 321 0.99 -2.44 6.04
CA ASP A 321 1.43 -1.60 7.16
C ASP A 321 0.28 -0.89 7.89
N LEU A 322 -0.94 -1.10 7.45
CA LEU A 322 -2.14 -0.44 7.97
C LEU A 322 -3.15 -1.46 8.49
N PRO A 323 -3.97 -1.11 9.49
CA PRO A 323 -5.04 -1.99 9.94
C PRO A 323 -6.11 -2.17 8.86
N ARG A 324 -6.86 -3.28 8.92
CA ARG A 324 -7.97 -3.58 8.01
C ARG A 324 -9.00 -2.45 7.99
N ILE A 325 -9.31 -1.92 6.81
CA ILE A 325 -10.14 -0.72 6.68
C ILE A 325 -11.56 -0.89 7.24
N VAL A 326 -12.16 -2.07 7.10
CA VAL A 326 -13.50 -2.34 7.63
C VAL A 326 -13.56 -2.24 9.16
N SER A 327 -12.48 -2.60 9.86
CA SER A 327 -12.35 -2.44 11.31
C SER A 327 -11.95 -1.03 11.71
N ARG A 328 -11.25 -0.30 10.84
CA ARG A 328 -10.73 1.04 11.13
C ARG A 328 -11.80 2.12 10.95
N TRP A 329 -12.45 2.17 9.80
CA TRP A 329 -13.41 3.23 9.43
C TRP A 329 -14.78 2.70 9.01
N GLY A 330 -14.94 1.38 8.88
CA GLY A 330 -16.21 0.73 8.67
C GLY A 330 -16.85 0.26 9.98
N ASN A 331 -17.55 -0.84 9.90
CA ASN A 331 -18.14 -1.57 11.03
C ASN A 331 -17.84 -3.06 10.85
N ASP A 332 -16.97 -3.62 11.67
CA ASP A 332 -16.54 -5.02 11.57
C ASP A 332 -17.48 -6.01 12.28
N LYS A 333 -18.69 -5.55 12.65
CA LYS A 333 -19.72 -6.32 13.35
C LYS A 333 -21.00 -6.42 12.52
N GLU A 334 -22.07 -5.78 12.98
CA GLU A 334 -23.41 -5.85 12.40
C GLU A 334 -23.47 -5.41 10.93
N TYR A 335 -22.74 -4.34 10.57
CA TYR A 335 -22.74 -3.77 9.21
C TYR A 335 -21.43 -4.03 8.45
N ARG A 336 -20.74 -5.15 8.73
CA ARG A 336 -19.46 -5.46 8.09
C ARG A 336 -19.56 -5.50 6.56
N ILE A 337 -20.59 -6.16 6.05
CA ILE A 337 -20.78 -6.31 4.61
C ILE A 337 -21.12 -4.97 3.96
N GLU A 338 -22.05 -4.23 4.54
CA GLU A 338 -22.51 -2.95 4.03
C GLU A 338 -21.38 -1.92 4.05
N SER A 339 -20.66 -1.81 5.18
CA SER A 339 -19.57 -0.84 5.31
C SER A 339 -18.36 -1.16 4.45
N ALA A 340 -17.99 -2.45 4.29
CA ALA A 340 -16.92 -2.85 3.38
C ALA A 340 -17.26 -2.50 1.93
N LYS A 341 -18.48 -2.79 1.47
CA LYS A 341 -18.93 -2.42 0.13
C LYS A 341 -19.05 -0.90 -0.06
N MET A 342 -19.50 -0.16 0.97
CA MET A 342 -19.56 1.31 0.93
C MET A 342 -18.17 1.90 0.72
N LEU A 343 -17.16 1.45 1.49
CA LEU A 343 -15.77 1.88 1.36
C LEU A 343 -15.22 1.57 -0.04
N ALA A 344 -15.52 0.37 -0.58
CA ALA A 344 -15.14 -0.01 -1.94
C ALA A 344 -15.76 0.92 -3.00
N ILE A 345 -17.08 1.17 -2.94
CA ILE A 345 -17.80 2.02 -3.90
C ILE A 345 -17.25 3.46 -3.83
N LEU A 346 -17.04 3.97 -2.61
CA LEU A 346 -16.50 5.31 -2.38
C LEU A 346 -15.14 5.49 -3.05
N LEU A 347 -14.22 4.55 -2.86
CA LEU A 347 -12.85 4.67 -3.38
C LEU A 347 -12.77 4.42 -4.89
N HIS A 348 -13.39 3.34 -5.38
CA HIS A 348 -13.29 2.93 -6.78
C HIS A 348 -13.99 3.89 -7.76
N GLY A 349 -14.90 4.74 -7.28
CA GLY A 349 -15.51 5.81 -8.07
C GLY A 349 -14.57 7.01 -8.31
N MET A 350 -13.47 7.15 -7.58
CA MET A 350 -12.52 8.26 -7.69
C MET A 350 -11.56 8.09 -8.89
N GLN A 351 -10.92 9.19 -9.28
CA GLN A 351 -9.90 9.21 -10.34
C GLN A 351 -8.55 8.75 -9.78
N GLY A 352 -7.97 7.74 -10.41
CA GLY A 352 -6.70 7.16 -10.02
C GLY A 352 -6.68 5.64 -10.25
N THR A 353 -5.57 4.97 -9.93
CA THR A 353 -5.45 3.51 -9.98
C THR A 353 -5.75 2.92 -8.62
N PRO A 354 -6.80 2.10 -8.45
CA PRO A 354 -7.11 1.44 -7.18
C PRO A 354 -6.12 0.32 -6.87
N TYR A 355 -5.77 0.23 -5.59
CA TYR A 355 -5.00 -0.86 -4.99
C TYR A 355 -5.88 -1.56 -3.97
N ILE A 356 -6.11 -2.86 -4.16
CA ILE A 356 -6.85 -3.73 -3.24
C ILE A 356 -5.82 -4.54 -2.46
N PHE A 357 -5.83 -4.45 -1.15
CA PHE A 357 -4.97 -5.29 -0.32
C PHE A 357 -5.62 -6.66 -0.08
N GLU A 358 -4.83 -7.75 -0.07
CA GLU A 358 -5.34 -9.12 0.12
C GLU A 358 -6.30 -9.22 1.31
N GLY A 359 -7.51 -9.75 1.05
CA GLY A 359 -8.58 -9.91 2.03
C GLY A 359 -9.49 -8.69 2.21
N GLU A 360 -9.17 -7.52 1.63
CA GLU A 360 -10.07 -6.37 1.60
C GLU A 360 -11.36 -6.71 0.85
N GLU A 361 -11.25 -7.43 -0.27
CA GLU A 361 -12.38 -7.92 -1.08
C GLU A 361 -13.25 -8.98 -0.38
N LEU A 362 -12.80 -9.50 0.77
CA LEU A 362 -13.58 -10.39 1.64
C LEU A 362 -14.16 -9.67 2.86
N GLY A 363 -13.71 -8.44 3.12
CA GLY A 363 -13.99 -7.72 4.35
C GLY A 363 -13.36 -8.40 5.56
N MET A 364 -12.10 -8.85 5.44
CA MET A 364 -11.31 -9.35 6.57
C MET A 364 -11.12 -8.26 7.60
N THR A 365 -11.10 -8.65 8.89
CA THR A 365 -11.10 -7.73 10.02
C THR A 365 -9.79 -7.75 10.79
N ASN A 366 -9.59 -6.75 11.65
CA ASN A 366 -8.51 -6.75 12.64
C ASN A 366 -8.62 -7.95 13.59
N VAL A 367 -7.52 -8.25 14.28
CA VAL A 367 -7.41 -9.31 15.28
C VAL A 367 -7.17 -8.75 16.67
N ARG A 368 -7.47 -9.57 17.70
CA ARG A 368 -7.19 -9.25 19.09
C ARG A 368 -6.40 -10.40 19.71
N TYR A 369 -5.10 -10.38 19.51
CA TYR A 369 -4.19 -11.37 20.07
C TYR A 369 -3.65 -10.95 21.45
N ASN A 370 -3.11 -11.91 22.20
CA ASN A 370 -2.22 -11.56 23.29
C ASN A 370 -0.90 -11.01 22.73
N ILE A 371 -0.18 -10.20 23.51
CA ILE A 371 1.05 -9.55 23.02
C ILE A 371 2.09 -10.55 22.53
N GLU A 372 2.15 -11.74 23.12
CA GLU A 372 3.10 -12.80 22.77
C GLU A 372 2.81 -13.44 21.40
N ASP A 373 1.60 -13.29 20.87
CA ASP A 373 1.17 -13.84 19.58
C ASP A 373 1.44 -12.90 18.40
N TYR A 374 1.70 -11.60 18.68
CA TYR A 374 2.10 -10.64 17.66
C TYR A 374 3.55 -10.86 17.23
N ARG A 375 3.83 -10.69 15.93
CA ARG A 375 5.15 -10.92 15.29
C ARG A 375 5.86 -9.64 14.90
N ASP A 376 5.12 -8.55 14.76
CA ASP A 376 5.66 -7.27 14.33
C ASP A 376 6.57 -6.64 15.40
N VAL A 377 7.78 -6.28 15.00
CA VAL A 377 8.78 -5.62 15.86
C VAL A 377 8.27 -4.28 16.40
N GLU A 378 7.54 -3.51 15.58
CA GLU A 378 6.98 -2.22 15.99
C GLU A 378 5.98 -2.39 17.14
N ILE A 379 5.10 -3.40 17.05
CA ILE A 379 4.14 -3.73 18.12
C ILE A 379 4.86 -4.10 19.41
N GLN A 380 5.89 -4.95 19.32
CA GLN A 380 6.66 -5.39 20.47
C GLN A 380 7.40 -4.23 21.15
N ASN A 381 7.96 -3.31 20.34
CA ASN A 381 8.69 -2.16 20.85
C ASN A 381 7.75 -1.15 21.53
N VAL A 382 6.66 -0.74 20.86
CA VAL A 382 5.72 0.22 21.45
C VAL A 382 5.07 -0.31 22.73
N TYR A 383 4.75 -1.63 22.77
CA TYR A 383 4.23 -2.24 24.00
C TYR A 383 5.22 -2.08 25.16
N LYS A 384 6.49 -2.47 24.94
CA LYS A 384 7.54 -2.37 25.98
C LYS A 384 7.77 -0.92 26.42
N GLU A 385 7.90 -0.01 25.48
CA GLU A 385 8.16 1.42 25.74
C GLU A 385 7.02 2.07 26.51
N ARG A 386 5.77 1.88 26.09
CA ARG A 386 4.61 2.48 26.75
C ARG A 386 4.35 1.88 28.13
N ILE A 387 4.51 0.57 28.33
CA ILE A 387 4.42 -0.05 29.65
C ILE A 387 5.53 0.48 30.57
N ALA A 388 6.77 0.60 30.08
CA ALA A 388 7.87 1.16 30.86
C ALA A 388 7.65 2.65 31.21
N ALA A 389 6.97 3.39 30.35
CA ALA A 389 6.57 4.79 30.58
C ALA A 389 5.34 4.94 31.50
N GLY A 390 4.73 3.84 31.95
CA GLY A 390 3.62 3.83 32.90
C GLY A 390 2.23 3.98 32.30
N TYR A 391 2.07 3.76 30.99
CA TYR A 391 0.73 3.71 30.35
C TYR A 391 -0.05 2.49 30.84
N ASP A 392 -1.37 2.64 30.88
CA ASP A 392 -2.27 1.52 31.21
C ASP A 392 -2.16 0.41 30.15
N LYS A 393 -2.10 -0.84 30.60
CA LYS A 393 -1.94 -1.99 29.71
C LYS A 393 -3.11 -2.16 28.75
N GLU A 394 -4.34 -1.91 29.19
CA GLU A 394 -5.53 -2.05 28.38
C GLU A 394 -5.55 -0.98 27.28
N ASP A 395 -5.17 0.26 27.60
CA ASP A 395 -5.07 1.35 26.63
C ASP A 395 -4.00 1.05 25.57
N VAL A 396 -2.82 0.53 25.97
CA VAL A 396 -1.77 0.12 25.05
C VAL A 396 -2.25 -1.00 24.12
N MET A 397 -2.91 -2.02 24.67
CA MET A 397 -3.45 -3.11 23.85
C MET A 397 -4.57 -2.63 22.92
N ASN A 398 -5.44 -1.71 23.34
CA ASN A 398 -6.46 -1.13 22.48
C ASN A 398 -5.86 -0.36 21.30
N SER A 399 -4.77 0.37 21.51
CA SER A 399 -4.01 1.01 20.43
C SER A 399 -3.45 -0.02 19.44
N ILE A 400 -2.87 -1.12 19.95
CA ILE A 400 -2.32 -2.23 19.14
C ILE A 400 -3.44 -2.89 18.33
N TYR A 401 -4.59 -3.19 18.94
CA TYR A 401 -5.75 -3.76 18.23
C TYR A 401 -6.28 -2.84 17.12
N ALA A 402 -6.18 -1.53 17.31
CA ALA A 402 -6.64 -0.56 16.33
C ALA A 402 -5.63 -0.30 15.19
N LYS A 403 -4.32 -0.27 15.49
CA LYS A 403 -3.29 0.29 14.60
C LYS A 403 -2.14 -0.66 14.26
N GLY A 404 -2.04 -1.82 14.92
CA GLY A 404 -0.93 -2.76 14.71
C GLY A 404 -0.91 -3.33 13.27
N ARG A 405 0.27 -3.43 12.67
CA ARG A 405 0.47 -3.92 11.30
C ARG A 405 0.08 -5.39 11.14
N ASP A 406 0.21 -6.21 12.17
CA ASP A 406 -0.17 -7.63 12.14
C ASP A 406 -1.68 -7.85 11.89
N ASN A 407 -2.53 -6.84 12.08
CA ASN A 407 -3.93 -6.88 11.67
C ASN A 407 -4.09 -7.16 10.16
N ALA A 408 -3.22 -6.57 9.35
CA ALA A 408 -3.17 -6.78 7.91
C ALA A 408 -2.43 -8.06 7.50
N ARG A 409 -1.50 -8.53 8.35
CA ARG A 409 -0.57 -9.62 8.04
C ARG A 409 -1.08 -11.01 8.41
N THR A 410 -2.31 -11.12 8.93
CA THR A 410 -2.94 -12.42 9.16
C THR A 410 -3.13 -13.18 7.86
N PRO A 411 -3.02 -14.54 7.88
CA PRO A 411 -3.20 -15.34 6.68
C PRO A 411 -4.52 -15.09 5.98
N MET A 412 -4.49 -15.12 4.63
CA MET A 412 -5.66 -15.03 3.78
C MET A 412 -6.67 -16.15 4.11
N GLN A 413 -7.94 -15.80 4.17
CA GLN A 413 -9.01 -16.69 4.56
C GLN A 413 -9.65 -17.31 3.31
N TRP A 414 -9.14 -18.47 2.87
CA TRP A 414 -9.62 -19.14 1.65
C TRP A 414 -10.92 -19.92 1.86
N ASP A 415 -11.02 -20.65 2.98
CA ASP A 415 -12.20 -21.45 3.29
C ASP A 415 -12.39 -21.67 4.79
N ASP A 416 -13.36 -22.51 5.14
CA ASP A 416 -13.75 -22.84 6.52
C ASP A 416 -12.99 -24.04 7.12
N THR A 417 -11.97 -24.57 6.41
CA THR A 417 -11.12 -25.67 6.88
C THR A 417 -10.04 -25.18 7.86
N GLU A 418 -9.27 -26.09 8.42
CA GLU A 418 -8.18 -25.76 9.34
C GLU A 418 -7.23 -24.74 8.72
N ASN A 419 -6.75 -23.80 9.54
CA ASN A 419 -5.90 -22.68 9.11
C ASN A 419 -6.49 -21.85 7.95
N ALA A 420 -7.82 -21.81 7.82
CA ALA A 420 -8.51 -21.09 6.76
C ALA A 420 -8.17 -21.57 5.32
N GLY A 421 -7.67 -22.79 5.14
CA GLY A 421 -7.16 -23.28 3.87
C GLY A 421 -5.86 -22.62 3.40
N PHE A 422 -5.21 -21.82 4.26
CA PHE A 422 -3.95 -21.14 3.96
C PHE A 422 -2.76 -22.11 3.95
N THR A 423 -2.67 -23.02 4.93
CA THR A 423 -1.56 -23.97 5.11
C THR A 423 -2.04 -25.29 5.72
N THR A 424 -1.34 -26.36 5.42
CA THR A 424 -1.47 -27.65 6.12
C THR A 424 -0.53 -27.77 7.32
N GLY A 425 0.39 -26.82 7.47
CA GLY A 425 1.34 -26.73 8.60
C GLY A 425 0.88 -25.78 9.69
N THR A 426 1.81 -25.31 10.52
CA THR A 426 1.55 -24.28 11.52
C THR A 426 1.79 -22.90 10.92
N PRO A 427 0.76 -22.02 10.84
CA PRO A 427 0.93 -20.69 10.26
C PRO A 427 1.99 -19.86 11.01
N TRP A 428 2.81 -19.10 10.29
CA TRP A 428 3.85 -18.23 10.84
C TRP A 428 3.28 -17.16 11.82
N ILE A 429 2.04 -16.75 11.60
CA ILE A 429 1.21 -15.93 12.48
C ILE A 429 -0.19 -16.55 12.55
N LYS A 430 -0.87 -16.40 13.66
CA LYS A 430 -2.22 -16.96 13.87
C LYS A 430 -3.20 -16.50 12.78
N VAL A 431 -4.05 -17.41 12.32
CA VAL A 431 -5.22 -17.08 11.50
C VAL A 431 -6.25 -16.34 12.34
N ASN A 432 -6.99 -15.42 11.77
CA ASN A 432 -8.12 -14.77 12.44
C ASN A 432 -9.26 -15.80 12.63
N ASP A 433 -9.72 -15.98 13.85
CA ASP A 433 -10.71 -17.00 14.23
C ASP A 433 -12.05 -16.91 13.47
N ASN A 434 -12.33 -15.75 12.86
CA ASN A 434 -13.56 -15.53 12.09
C ASN A 434 -13.54 -16.14 10.67
N TYR A 435 -12.46 -16.82 10.26
CA TYR A 435 -12.32 -17.44 8.95
C TYR A 435 -13.45 -18.42 8.60
N LYS A 436 -14.09 -19.02 9.61
CA LYS A 436 -15.23 -19.93 9.40
C LYS A 436 -16.43 -19.27 8.73
N THR A 437 -16.56 -17.95 8.88
CA THR A 437 -17.66 -17.15 8.33
C THR A 437 -17.23 -16.11 7.32
N ILE A 438 -15.97 -15.68 7.38
CA ILE A 438 -15.37 -14.70 6.46
C ILE A 438 -14.28 -15.42 5.67
N ASN A 439 -14.59 -15.84 4.43
CA ASN A 439 -13.63 -16.53 3.58
C ASN A 439 -14.01 -16.43 2.10
N ALA A 440 -13.04 -16.69 1.23
CA ALA A 440 -13.22 -16.62 -0.23
C ALA A 440 -14.26 -17.63 -0.75
N LYS A 441 -14.23 -18.87 -0.26
CA LYS A 441 -15.15 -19.94 -0.68
C LYS A 441 -16.62 -19.57 -0.49
N SER A 442 -16.96 -18.88 0.59
CA SER A 442 -18.33 -18.45 0.87
C SER A 442 -18.78 -17.25 0.03
N GLN A 443 -17.86 -16.52 -0.63
CA GLN A 443 -18.16 -15.26 -1.28
C GLN A 443 -18.04 -15.28 -2.81
N VAL A 444 -17.16 -16.10 -3.38
CA VAL A 444 -16.88 -16.10 -4.83
C VAL A 444 -18.15 -16.36 -5.66
N ASP A 445 -19.00 -17.27 -5.24
CA ASP A 445 -20.22 -17.64 -5.95
C ASP A 445 -21.48 -16.91 -5.44
N ASP A 446 -21.39 -16.13 -4.36
CA ASP A 446 -22.49 -15.30 -3.86
C ASP A 446 -22.53 -13.94 -4.59
N PRO A 447 -23.54 -13.69 -5.46
CA PRO A 447 -23.60 -12.46 -6.25
C PRO A 447 -23.71 -11.19 -5.41
N ASP A 448 -24.12 -11.32 -4.15
CA ASP A 448 -24.30 -10.21 -3.21
C ASP A 448 -23.14 -10.06 -2.22
N SER A 449 -22.08 -10.85 -2.38
CA SER A 449 -20.88 -10.78 -1.53
C SER A 449 -20.07 -9.50 -1.69
N ILE A 450 -19.12 -9.26 -0.78
CA ILE A 450 -18.15 -8.17 -0.89
C ILE A 450 -17.25 -8.44 -2.11
N PHE A 451 -16.78 -9.70 -2.31
CA PHE A 451 -15.98 -10.11 -3.46
C PHE A 451 -16.64 -9.71 -4.79
N ASN A 452 -17.92 -10.01 -4.96
CA ASN A 452 -18.63 -9.70 -6.20
C ASN A 452 -18.95 -8.21 -6.35
N CYS A 453 -19.01 -7.44 -5.25
CA CYS A 453 -19.03 -5.99 -5.31
C CYS A 453 -17.70 -5.44 -5.89
N TYR A 454 -16.56 -5.87 -5.37
CA TYR A 454 -15.24 -5.52 -5.91
C TYR A 454 -15.10 -5.93 -7.38
N ARG A 455 -15.48 -7.15 -7.74
CA ARG A 455 -15.46 -7.63 -9.13
C ARG A 455 -16.23 -6.72 -10.09
N LYS A 456 -17.41 -6.25 -9.69
CA LYS A 456 -18.20 -5.30 -10.47
C LYS A 456 -17.48 -3.95 -10.60
N LEU A 457 -16.95 -3.42 -9.51
CA LEU A 457 -16.22 -2.14 -9.51
C LEU A 457 -14.96 -2.20 -10.39
N VAL A 458 -14.26 -3.33 -10.39
CA VAL A 458 -13.10 -3.57 -11.27
C VAL A 458 -13.53 -3.58 -12.75
N SER A 459 -14.66 -4.23 -13.10
CA SER A 459 -15.16 -4.24 -14.49
C SER A 459 -15.59 -2.85 -14.94
N PHE A 460 -16.21 -2.07 -14.09
CA PHE A 460 -16.69 -0.72 -14.41
C PHE A 460 -15.58 0.22 -14.91
N ARG A 461 -14.37 0.09 -14.40
CA ARG A 461 -13.24 0.91 -14.86
C ARG A 461 -12.89 0.69 -16.34
N LYS A 462 -13.20 -0.49 -16.86
CA LYS A 462 -13.01 -0.85 -18.28
C LYS A 462 -14.22 -0.46 -19.14
N GLU A 463 -15.40 -0.37 -18.52
CA GLU A 463 -16.67 -0.12 -19.20
C GLU A 463 -17.05 1.37 -19.25
N TYR A 464 -16.71 2.14 -18.21
CA TYR A 464 -17.12 3.53 -18.02
C TYR A 464 -15.91 4.48 -18.02
N PRO A 465 -15.57 5.11 -19.16
CA PRO A 465 -14.44 6.04 -19.26
C PRO A 465 -14.41 7.16 -18.24
N VAL A 466 -15.56 7.65 -17.79
CA VAL A 466 -15.67 8.69 -16.76
C VAL A 466 -14.98 8.33 -15.44
N LEU A 467 -14.85 7.04 -15.10
CA LEU A 467 -14.10 6.58 -13.93
C LEU A 467 -12.59 6.83 -14.06
N VAL A 468 -12.09 6.88 -15.30
CA VAL A 468 -10.67 7.07 -15.61
C VAL A 468 -10.34 8.54 -15.85
N ASP A 469 -11.11 9.22 -16.73
CA ASP A 469 -10.77 10.55 -17.23
C ASP A 469 -11.73 11.68 -16.80
N GLY A 470 -12.80 11.36 -16.05
CA GLY A 470 -13.73 12.38 -15.57
C GLY A 470 -13.09 13.32 -14.55
N SER A 471 -13.51 14.58 -14.56
CA SER A 471 -13.22 15.54 -13.51
C SER A 471 -13.85 15.11 -12.18
N PHE A 472 -13.45 15.70 -11.09
CA PHE A 472 -13.98 15.43 -9.75
C PHE A 472 -14.61 16.70 -9.16
N LYS A 473 -15.78 16.56 -8.55
CA LYS A 473 -16.43 17.63 -7.81
C LYS A 473 -17.02 17.08 -6.52
N LEU A 474 -16.49 17.52 -5.39
CA LEU A 474 -17.08 17.21 -4.08
C LEU A 474 -18.45 17.85 -3.95
N LEU A 475 -19.44 17.09 -3.52
CA LEU A 475 -20.77 17.54 -3.18
C LEU A 475 -20.98 17.43 -1.66
N LEU A 476 -21.91 18.19 -1.09
CA LEU A 476 -22.24 18.12 0.33
C LEU A 476 -20.99 18.23 1.23
N ALA A 477 -20.11 19.18 0.95
CA ALA A 477 -18.80 19.29 1.61
C ALA A 477 -18.89 19.35 3.14
N GLU A 478 -19.94 20.01 3.68
CA GLU A 478 -20.17 20.21 5.11
C GLU A 478 -21.09 19.16 5.76
N ASP A 479 -21.57 18.16 5.00
CA ASP A 479 -22.39 17.10 5.58
C ASP A 479 -21.53 16.12 6.40
N GLU A 480 -21.89 15.91 7.66
CA GLU A 480 -21.13 15.11 8.61
C GLU A 480 -21.38 13.60 8.49
N ASN A 481 -22.32 13.16 7.65
CA ASN A 481 -22.67 11.75 7.47
C ASN A 481 -22.44 11.27 6.04
N ILE A 482 -22.59 12.15 5.05
CA ILE A 482 -22.60 11.77 3.64
C ILE A 482 -21.32 12.21 2.96
N PHE A 483 -20.64 11.26 2.30
CA PHE A 483 -19.62 11.57 1.31
C PHE A 483 -20.23 11.42 -0.09
N ALA A 484 -20.35 12.52 -0.81
CA ALA A 484 -20.87 12.52 -2.17
C ALA A 484 -19.98 13.30 -3.12
N TYR A 485 -19.86 12.83 -4.35
CA TYR A 485 -19.11 13.49 -5.40
C TYR A 485 -19.64 13.16 -6.79
N GLU A 486 -19.41 14.07 -7.72
CA GLU A 486 -19.66 13.91 -9.15
C GLU A 486 -18.33 13.66 -9.88
N ARG A 487 -18.36 12.75 -10.87
CA ARG A 487 -17.34 12.61 -11.90
C ARG A 487 -17.97 12.95 -13.23
N LYS A 488 -17.25 13.70 -14.07
CA LYS A 488 -17.80 14.14 -15.37
C LYS A 488 -16.72 14.26 -16.43
N ASN A 489 -17.00 13.73 -17.63
CA ASN A 489 -16.26 13.99 -18.84
C ASN A 489 -17.17 14.61 -19.92
N ALA A 490 -16.79 14.57 -21.19
CA ALA A 490 -17.57 15.19 -22.28
C ALA A 490 -18.94 14.52 -22.49
N ASP A 491 -19.03 13.21 -22.28
CA ASP A 491 -20.17 12.38 -22.67
C ASP A 491 -20.89 11.72 -21.49
N GLU A 492 -20.25 11.68 -20.32
CA GLU A 492 -20.71 10.86 -19.21
C GLU A 492 -20.69 11.62 -17.89
N THR A 493 -21.64 11.33 -17.02
CA THR A 493 -21.71 11.80 -15.64
C THR A 493 -21.91 10.62 -14.70
N LEU A 494 -21.10 10.56 -13.66
CA LEU A 494 -21.20 9.59 -12.56
C LEU A 494 -21.42 10.36 -11.26
N LEU A 495 -22.36 9.90 -10.44
CA LEU A 495 -22.62 10.43 -9.10
C LEU A 495 -22.47 9.31 -8.07
N VAL A 496 -21.63 9.52 -7.08
CA VAL A 496 -21.44 8.60 -5.94
C VAL A 496 -21.95 9.26 -4.68
N VAL A 497 -22.78 8.54 -3.92
CA VAL A 497 -23.34 9.02 -2.65
C VAL A 497 -23.24 7.90 -1.62
N CYS A 498 -22.54 8.17 -0.51
CA CYS A 498 -22.27 7.19 0.55
C CYS A 498 -22.68 7.78 1.91
N ASN A 499 -23.58 7.11 2.62
CA ASN A 499 -23.71 7.30 4.06
C ASN A 499 -22.54 6.59 4.76
N PHE A 500 -21.70 7.36 5.42
CA PHE A 500 -20.44 6.85 5.99
C PHE A 500 -20.62 6.21 7.37
N TYR A 501 -21.80 6.30 7.96
CA TYR A 501 -22.06 5.88 9.34
C TYR A 501 -23.27 4.94 9.47
N GLY A 502 -23.43 4.39 10.67
CA GLY A 502 -24.45 3.40 11.03
C GLY A 502 -25.85 3.95 11.34
N ASN A 503 -26.14 5.19 10.99
CA ASN A 503 -27.46 5.81 11.12
C ASN A 503 -28.16 5.91 9.75
N THR A 504 -29.49 5.95 9.74
CA THR A 504 -30.26 6.29 8.55
C THR A 504 -30.29 7.80 8.36
N VAL A 505 -30.02 8.28 7.15
CA VAL A 505 -30.04 9.71 6.81
C VAL A 505 -30.93 9.97 5.60
N LYS A 506 -31.42 11.20 5.46
CA LYS A 506 -32.13 11.62 4.26
C LYS A 506 -31.18 11.64 3.07
N MET A 507 -31.64 11.22 1.89
CA MET A 507 -30.92 11.36 0.62
C MET A 507 -31.13 12.79 0.07
N PRO A 508 -30.10 13.66 0.11
CA PRO A 508 -30.30 15.06 -0.25
C PRO A 508 -30.19 15.36 -1.75
N LEU A 509 -29.74 14.37 -2.55
CA LEU A 509 -29.46 14.50 -3.99
C LEU A 509 -30.49 13.73 -4.85
N THR A 510 -31.75 13.70 -4.42
CA THR A 510 -32.83 13.01 -5.15
C THR A 510 -33.12 13.63 -6.51
N GLU A 511 -33.10 14.95 -6.62
CA GLU A 511 -33.33 15.66 -7.89
C GLU A 511 -32.22 15.42 -8.89
N GLU A 512 -30.94 15.38 -8.44
CA GLU A 512 -29.78 15.13 -9.27
C GLU A 512 -29.74 13.70 -9.83
N THR A 513 -30.42 12.76 -9.17
CA THR A 513 -30.45 11.35 -9.56
C THR A 513 -31.66 10.94 -10.40
N GLU A 514 -32.69 11.80 -10.54
CA GLU A 514 -33.93 11.46 -11.27
C GLU A 514 -33.70 10.96 -12.71
N ASP A 515 -32.76 11.57 -13.41
CA ASP A 515 -32.40 11.25 -14.80
C ASP A 515 -31.25 10.26 -14.92
N MET A 516 -30.75 9.69 -13.84
CA MET A 516 -29.59 8.79 -13.83
C MET A 516 -29.99 7.34 -13.55
N GLY A 517 -29.32 6.41 -14.24
CA GLY A 517 -29.45 4.99 -13.92
C GLY A 517 -28.63 4.60 -12.68
N LEU A 518 -29.19 3.81 -11.77
CA LEU A 518 -28.43 3.20 -10.67
C LEU A 518 -27.49 2.13 -11.23
N LEU A 519 -26.18 2.36 -11.13
CA LEU A 519 -25.14 1.45 -11.63
C LEU A 519 -24.83 0.35 -10.62
N ILE A 520 -24.66 0.72 -9.35
CA ILE A 520 -24.44 -0.21 -8.23
C ILE A 520 -24.96 0.38 -6.92
N SER A 521 -25.48 -0.49 -6.07
CA SER A 521 -25.75 -0.25 -4.65
C SER A 521 -25.17 -1.39 -3.83
N ASN A 522 -24.72 -1.10 -2.61
CA ASN A 522 -24.25 -2.13 -1.66
C ASN A 522 -25.40 -2.88 -0.97
N TYR A 523 -26.64 -2.42 -1.15
CA TYR A 523 -27.84 -3.12 -0.73
C TYR A 523 -28.59 -3.73 -1.93
N LYS A 524 -29.28 -4.89 -1.72
CA LYS A 524 -29.97 -5.61 -2.80
C LYS A 524 -31.10 -4.83 -3.45
N GLU A 525 -31.88 -4.10 -2.63
CA GLU A 525 -33.05 -3.36 -3.05
C GLU A 525 -33.02 -1.95 -2.48
N THR A 526 -33.43 -0.98 -3.26
CA THR A 526 -33.68 0.39 -2.80
C THR A 526 -35.16 0.52 -2.52
N GLU A 527 -35.56 0.24 -1.27
CA GLU A 527 -36.96 0.30 -0.84
C GLU A 527 -37.50 1.74 -0.88
N ASP A 528 -36.68 2.70 -0.45
CA ASP A 528 -36.99 4.12 -0.44
C ASP A 528 -35.78 4.93 -0.96
N SER A 529 -35.95 5.58 -2.10
CA SER A 529 -34.90 6.39 -2.71
C SER A 529 -34.61 7.67 -1.95
N SER A 530 -35.52 8.12 -1.08
CA SER A 530 -35.40 9.35 -0.32
C SER A 530 -34.51 9.25 0.94
N VAL A 531 -34.05 8.04 1.28
CA VAL A 531 -33.19 7.80 2.45
C VAL A 531 -31.98 6.95 2.07
N LEU A 532 -30.91 7.09 2.85
CA LEU A 532 -29.76 6.19 2.86
C LEU A 532 -29.73 5.46 4.19
N ARG A 533 -29.70 4.12 4.13
CA ARG A 533 -29.59 3.23 5.29
C ARG A 533 -28.18 3.28 5.91
N PRO A 534 -27.94 2.64 7.06
CA PRO A 534 -26.60 2.51 7.63
C PRO A 534 -25.56 2.03 6.59
N TYR A 535 -24.49 2.81 6.40
CA TYR A 535 -23.40 2.52 5.44
C TYR A 535 -23.89 2.31 3.99
N GLU A 536 -25.03 2.85 3.59
CA GLU A 536 -25.51 2.70 2.22
C GLU A 536 -24.72 3.55 1.24
N ALA A 537 -24.30 2.93 0.14
CA ALA A 537 -23.63 3.56 -0.98
C ALA A 537 -24.38 3.31 -2.28
N ARG A 538 -24.55 4.34 -3.09
CA ARG A 538 -25.15 4.29 -4.41
C ARG A 538 -24.27 4.99 -5.42
N MET A 539 -24.06 4.38 -6.57
CA MET A 539 -23.38 4.97 -7.72
C MET A 539 -24.35 5.05 -8.87
N TYR A 540 -24.60 6.25 -9.35
CA TYR A 540 -25.48 6.53 -10.47
C TYR A 540 -24.69 6.95 -11.70
N TYR A 541 -25.23 6.68 -12.87
CA TYR A 541 -24.59 6.95 -14.14
C TYR A 541 -25.58 7.53 -15.16
N LYS A 542 -25.12 8.48 -15.96
CA LYS A 542 -25.83 9.05 -17.11
C LYS A 542 -24.84 9.28 -18.26
N LYS A 543 -25.27 8.88 -19.47
CA LYS A 543 -24.58 9.15 -20.72
C LYS A 543 -25.08 10.45 -21.36
#